data_9f40068bbd0289800804babe7809769d
#
_entry.id   9f40068bbd0289800804babe7809769d
#
_cell.length_a   1.000
_cell.length_b   1.000
_cell.length_c   1.000
_cell.angle_alpha   90.00
_cell.angle_beta   90.00
_cell.angle_gamma   90.00
#
_symmetry.space_group_name_H-M   'P 1'
#
loop_
_entity.id
_entity.type
_entity.pdbx_description
1 polymer ?
#
loop_
_entity_poly.entity_id
_entity_poly.type
_entity_poly.pdbx_seq_one_letter_code
_entity_poly.pdbx_strand_id
1 'polypeptide(L)'
;GTPYVYQGEELGMTNIYFDKLEDYRDIESINYFEEFTESGLMTPEHMMKCLMLRSRDNARTPMQWDDSKQAGFTEGEPWIKVNPNYKKINAAQQLEDPDSVFHYYQKLIRLRKEKDIIVYGEFEPLYREDEQIFAYTRKQDQEKLLTVCNFSDKNAEVEVPEEFKGA
;
A
#
# COMPACT_ATOMS: atom_id res chain seq x y z
N GLY A 1 -1.27 0.76 -16.73
CA GLY A 1 -2.64 1.19 -16.43
C GLY A 1 -2.68 2.56 -15.75
N THR A 2 -3.87 3.06 -15.45
CA THR A 2 -4.05 4.29 -14.69
C THR A 2 -3.89 3.98 -13.20
N PRO A 3 -2.97 4.65 -12.49
CA PRO A 3 -2.83 4.45 -11.06
C PRO A 3 -4.01 5.08 -10.31
N TYR A 4 -4.50 4.38 -9.30
CA TYR A 4 -5.44 4.89 -8.31
C TYR A 4 -4.71 4.93 -6.98
N VAL A 5 -4.60 6.10 -6.39
CA VAL A 5 -3.96 6.29 -5.09
C VAL A 5 -5.06 6.45 -4.05
N TYR A 6 -5.16 5.50 -3.13
CA TYR A 6 -6.10 5.61 -2.02
C TYR A 6 -5.52 6.52 -0.93
N GLN A 7 -6.40 7.27 -0.25
CA GLN A 7 -5.98 8.19 0.81
C GLN A 7 -5.17 7.46 1.89
N GLY A 8 -3.99 7.99 2.19
CA GLY A 8 -3.04 7.41 3.16
C GLY A 8 -1.97 6.50 2.56
N GLU A 9 -2.15 5.97 1.34
CA GLU A 9 -1.09 5.23 0.66
C GLU A 9 0.15 6.10 0.45
N GLU A 10 -0.06 7.35 0.06
CA GLU A 10 1.01 8.34 -0.15
C GLU A 10 1.78 8.70 1.12
N LEU A 11 1.23 8.36 2.29
CA LEU A 11 1.90 8.53 3.59
C LEU A 11 2.51 7.23 4.11
N GLY A 12 2.26 6.10 3.47
CA GLY A 12 2.64 4.79 3.96
C GLY A 12 1.80 4.33 5.16
N MET A 13 0.53 4.75 5.26
CA MET A 13 -0.39 4.27 6.28
C MET A 13 -0.58 2.76 6.16
N THR A 14 -0.66 2.08 7.30
CA THR A 14 -0.78 0.62 7.39
C THR A 14 -2.09 0.20 8.03
N ASN A 15 -2.39 -1.11 7.99
CA ASN A 15 -3.49 -1.68 8.76
C ASN A 15 -3.37 -1.36 10.25
N ILE A 16 -4.50 -1.15 10.91
CA ILE A 16 -4.55 -0.82 12.34
C ILE A 16 -4.43 -2.05 13.25
N TYR A 17 -4.80 -3.25 12.75
CA TYR A 17 -4.75 -4.51 13.50
C TYR A 17 -5.56 -4.47 14.80
N PHE A 18 -6.85 -4.17 14.74
CA PHE A 18 -7.74 -4.25 15.91
C PHE A 18 -7.73 -5.65 16.52
N ASP A 19 -7.47 -5.72 17.81
CA ASP A 19 -7.41 -6.97 18.58
C ASP A 19 -8.76 -7.38 19.20
N LYS A 20 -9.79 -6.54 19.08
CA LYS A 20 -11.12 -6.75 19.61
C LYS A 20 -12.19 -6.56 18.57
N LEU A 21 -13.19 -7.44 18.57
CA LEU A 21 -14.30 -7.37 17.61
C LEU A 21 -15.11 -6.07 17.76
N GLU A 22 -15.27 -5.56 18.99
CA GLU A 22 -16.00 -4.31 19.28
C GLU A 22 -15.37 -3.05 18.67
N ASP A 23 -14.13 -3.11 18.20
CA ASP A 23 -13.45 -2.00 17.54
C ASP A 23 -13.79 -1.92 16.05
N TYR A 24 -14.26 -3.01 15.47
CA TYR A 24 -14.72 -3.05 14.08
C TYR A 24 -16.08 -2.35 13.93
N ARG A 25 -16.25 -1.66 12.80
CA ARG A 25 -17.49 -0.96 12.40
C ARG A 25 -18.09 -1.54 11.12
N ASP A 26 -17.31 -2.30 10.37
CA ASP A 26 -17.76 -2.94 9.16
C ASP A 26 -18.68 -4.10 9.47
N ILE A 27 -19.97 -3.94 9.13
CA ILE A 27 -20.99 -4.95 9.40
C ILE A 27 -20.69 -6.31 8.74
N GLU A 28 -20.04 -6.32 7.59
CA GLU A 28 -19.63 -7.56 6.93
C GLU A 28 -18.58 -8.30 7.75
N SER A 29 -17.59 -7.57 8.29
CA SER A 29 -16.58 -8.15 9.17
C SER A 29 -17.19 -8.76 10.44
N ILE A 30 -18.18 -8.07 11.04
CA ILE A 30 -18.87 -8.54 12.24
C ILE A 30 -19.69 -9.79 11.91
N ASN A 31 -20.49 -9.76 10.85
CA ASN A 31 -21.30 -10.89 10.43
C ASN A 31 -20.46 -12.13 10.07
N TYR A 32 -19.35 -11.95 9.37
CA TYR A 32 -18.44 -13.07 9.07
C TYR A 32 -17.80 -13.65 10.33
N PHE A 33 -17.44 -12.80 11.29
CA PHE A 33 -16.92 -13.30 12.56
C PHE A 33 -17.94 -14.21 13.25
N GLU A 34 -19.19 -13.76 13.38
CA GLU A 34 -20.27 -14.53 13.99
C GLU A 34 -20.55 -15.82 13.23
N GLU A 35 -20.81 -15.73 11.92
CA GLU A 35 -21.15 -16.88 11.07
C GLU A 35 -20.07 -17.97 11.08
N PHE A 36 -18.80 -17.59 10.88
CA PHE A 36 -17.72 -18.58 10.78
C PHE A 36 -17.34 -19.19 12.13
N THR A 37 -17.50 -18.45 13.21
CA THR A 37 -17.21 -18.99 14.56
C THR A 37 -18.36 -19.83 15.11
N GLU A 38 -19.62 -19.42 14.94
CA GLU A 38 -20.79 -20.18 15.37
C GLU A 38 -20.97 -21.48 14.59
N SER A 39 -20.68 -21.47 13.28
CA SER A 39 -20.71 -22.68 12.47
C SER A 39 -19.54 -23.63 12.72
N GLY A 40 -18.53 -23.21 13.50
CA GLY A 40 -17.32 -24.00 13.78
C GLY A 40 -16.36 -24.12 12.58
N LEU A 41 -16.55 -23.33 11.53
CA LEU A 41 -15.65 -23.28 10.38
C LEU A 41 -14.28 -22.67 10.72
N MET A 42 -14.26 -21.71 11.63
CA MET A 42 -13.03 -21.08 12.12
C MET A 42 -13.07 -20.89 13.63
N THR A 43 -11.89 -20.90 14.26
CA THR A 43 -11.82 -20.47 15.67
C THR A 43 -11.89 -18.94 15.75
N PRO A 44 -12.36 -18.36 16.88
CA PRO A 44 -12.39 -16.91 17.08
C PRO A 44 -11.01 -16.26 16.85
N GLU A 45 -9.93 -16.90 17.31
CA GLU A 45 -8.57 -16.38 17.14
C GLU A 45 -8.15 -16.35 15.67
N HIS A 46 -8.52 -17.38 14.90
CA HIS A 46 -8.22 -17.42 13.47
C HIS A 46 -9.01 -16.35 12.72
N MET A 47 -10.31 -16.23 13.03
CA MET A 47 -11.16 -15.22 12.38
C MET A 47 -10.69 -13.81 12.71
N MET A 48 -10.30 -13.51 13.96
CA MET A 48 -9.70 -12.22 14.31
C MET A 48 -8.45 -11.91 13.48
N LYS A 49 -7.57 -12.88 13.27
CA LYS A 49 -6.41 -12.68 12.39
C LYS A 49 -6.80 -12.36 10.94
N CYS A 50 -7.85 -12.99 10.43
CA CYS A 50 -8.39 -12.67 9.11
C CYS A 50 -8.90 -11.22 9.05
N LEU A 51 -9.65 -10.78 10.06
CA LEU A 51 -10.14 -9.40 10.14
C LEU A 51 -9.00 -8.38 10.23
N MET A 52 -7.99 -8.63 11.06
CA MET A 52 -6.81 -7.76 11.16
C MET A 52 -6.15 -7.53 9.81
N LEU A 53 -6.15 -8.54 8.94
CA LEU A 53 -5.48 -8.47 7.64
C LEU A 53 -6.38 -7.97 6.51
N ARG A 54 -7.69 -8.25 6.58
CA ARG A 54 -8.60 -8.15 5.42
C ARG A 54 -9.82 -7.26 5.62
N SER A 55 -10.16 -6.86 6.85
CA SER A 55 -11.31 -5.99 7.08
C SER A 55 -11.19 -4.68 6.33
N ARG A 56 -12.31 -4.23 5.76
CA ARG A 56 -12.42 -2.92 5.11
C ARG A 56 -12.16 -1.76 6.06
N ASP A 57 -12.31 -1.96 7.36
CA ASP A 57 -12.06 -0.92 8.37
C ASP A 57 -10.58 -0.48 8.41
N ASN A 58 -9.65 -1.33 7.97
CA ASN A 58 -8.26 -0.93 7.80
C ASN A 58 -8.08 0.27 6.84
N ALA A 59 -8.94 0.37 5.83
CA ALA A 59 -8.94 1.45 4.86
C ALA A 59 -9.82 2.66 5.28
N ARG A 60 -10.50 2.58 6.43
CA ARG A 60 -11.45 3.60 6.91
C ARG A 60 -10.97 4.34 8.14
N THR A 61 -9.77 4.01 8.64
CA THR A 61 -9.17 4.73 9.78
C THR A 61 -8.96 6.19 9.44
N PRO A 62 -9.03 7.09 10.45
CA PRO A 62 -8.79 8.51 10.24
C PRO A 62 -7.45 8.79 9.57
N MET A 63 -7.43 9.78 8.66
CA MET A 63 -6.21 10.27 8.05
C MET A 63 -5.24 10.77 9.12
N GLN A 64 -3.98 10.43 8.99
CA GLN A 64 -2.93 10.77 9.94
C GLN A 64 -2.24 12.07 9.50
N TRP A 65 -2.73 13.22 9.99
CA TRP A 65 -2.22 14.52 9.58
C TRP A 65 -0.93 14.91 10.29
N ASP A 66 -0.88 14.66 11.62
CA ASP A 66 0.29 14.97 12.46
C ASP A 66 0.37 14.05 13.67
N ASP A 67 1.30 14.31 14.58
CA ASP A 67 1.52 13.55 15.81
C ASP A 67 0.72 14.06 17.03
N SER A 68 -0.21 15.01 16.84
CA SER A 68 -1.08 15.51 17.88
C SER A 68 -2.19 14.51 18.25
N LYS A 69 -3.01 14.85 19.23
CA LYS A 69 -4.15 14.02 19.66
C LYS A 69 -5.03 13.68 18.44
N GLN A 70 -5.43 12.41 18.35
CA GLN A 70 -6.27 11.87 17.25
C GLN A 70 -5.63 12.12 15.86
N ALA A 71 -4.29 12.13 15.79
CA ALA A 71 -3.54 12.36 14.56
C ALA A 71 -3.87 13.68 13.84
N GLY A 72 -4.28 14.70 14.57
CA GLY A 72 -4.75 15.97 14.00
C GLY A 72 -6.07 15.86 13.22
N PHE A 73 -6.73 14.71 13.23
CA PHE A 73 -7.94 14.46 12.46
C PHE A 73 -9.18 15.11 13.06
N THR A 74 -9.32 15.07 14.39
CA THR A 74 -10.45 15.65 15.12
C THR A 74 -10.08 15.99 16.56
N GLU A 75 -10.77 16.98 17.13
CA GLU A 75 -10.69 17.28 18.56
C GLU A 75 -11.57 16.36 19.43
N GLY A 76 -12.62 15.79 18.81
CA GLY A 76 -13.54 14.83 19.44
C GLY A 76 -13.04 13.39 19.35
N GLU A 77 -13.95 12.45 19.60
CA GLU A 77 -13.68 11.04 19.42
C GLU A 77 -14.03 10.63 17.97
N PRO A 78 -13.09 10.02 17.23
CA PRO A 78 -13.36 9.62 15.86
C PRO A 78 -14.29 8.42 15.82
N TRP A 79 -15.08 8.29 14.76
CA TRP A 79 -16.00 7.18 14.52
C TRP A 79 -15.34 5.80 14.60
N ILE A 80 -14.11 5.68 14.11
CA ILE A 80 -13.25 4.50 14.20
C ILE A 80 -11.90 4.92 14.78
N LYS A 81 -11.26 4.07 15.55
CA LYS A 81 -9.99 4.39 16.22
C LYS A 81 -8.90 4.80 15.22
N VAL A 82 -8.13 5.79 15.63
CA VAL A 82 -6.90 6.18 14.92
C VAL A 82 -5.85 5.08 15.07
N ASN A 83 -5.13 4.76 14.00
CA ASN A 83 -4.00 3.85 14.07
C ASN A 83 -2.91 4.45 14.98
N PRO A 84 -2.49 3.74 16.05
CA PRO A 84 -1.55 4.30 17.02
C PRO A 84 -0.16 4.62 16.43
N ASN A 85 0.14 4.13 15.22
CA ASN A 85 1.38 4.45 14.53
C ASN A 85 1.45 5.88 13.98
N TYR A 86 0.38 6.68 14.10
CA TYR A 86 0.33 8.08 13.66
C TYR A 86 1.45 8.95 14.26
N LYS A 87 2.00 8.55 15.39
CA LYS A 87 3.18 9.19 15.98
C LYS A 87 4.43 9.13 15.12
N LYS A 88 4.47 8.19 14.16
CA LYS A 88 5.62 7.96 13.28
C LYS A 88 5.27 8.05 11.81
N ILE A 89 4.02 7.82 11.46
CA ILE A 89 3.52 7.85 10.08
C ILE A 89 2.41 8.90 10.02
N ASN A 90 2.71 10.07 9.51
CA ASN A 90 1.75 11.16 9.37
C ASN A 90 2.21 12.16 8.31
N ALA A 91 1.27 12.94 7.79
CA ALA A 91 1.51 13.89 6.71
C ALA A 91 2.60 14.91 7.04
N ALA A 92 2.60 15.46 8.27
CA ALA A 92 3.59 16.47 8.67
C ALA A 92 5.02 15.94 8.56
N GLN A 93 5.28 14.73 9.11
CA GLN A 93 6.61 14.11 9.03
C GLN A 93 6.97 13.70 7.60
N GLN A 94 6.01 13.19 6.83
CA GLN A 94 6.25 12.80 5.43
C GLN A 94 6.61 14.01 4.54
N LEU A 95 6.07 15.19 4.83
CA LEU A 95 6.40 16.41 4.09
C LEU A 95 7.80 16.95 4.42
N GLU A 96 8.29 16.73 5.64
CA GLU A 96 9.62 17.17 6.07
C GLU A 96 10.74 16.24 5.61
N ASP A 97 10.45 14.94 5.41
CA ASP A 97 11.44 13.93 5.01
C ASP A 97 11.52 13.83 3.48
N PRO A 98 12.63 14.26 2.83
CA PRO A 98 12.78 14.17 1.38
C PRO A 98 12.81 12.75 0.84
N ASP A 99 13.11 11.75 1.67
CA ASP A 99 13.16 10.34 1.30
C ASP A 99 11.87 9.59 1.68
N SER A 100 10.82 10.32 2.07
CA SER A 100 9.55 9.77 2.47
C SER A 100 8.76 9.09 1.35
N VAL A 101 7.78 8.27 1.73
CA VAL A 101 6.80 7.68 0.82
C VAL A 101 6.07 8.77 0.03
N PHE A 102 5.70 9.88 0.69
CA PHE A 102 5.03 11.01 0.04
C PHE A 102 5.85 11.60 -1.12
N HIS A 103 7.14 11.90 -0.89
CA HIS A 103 8.00 12.43 -1.92
C HIS A 103 8.29 11.42 -3.03
N TYR A 104 8.31 10.13 -2.69
CA TYR A 104 8.42 9.07 -3.68
C TYR A 104 7.20 9.03 -4.61
N TYR A 105 5.98 9.07 -4.06
CA TYR A 105 4.74 9.20 -4.85
C TYR A 105 4.73 10.46 -5.71
N GLN A 106 5.12 11.59 -5.15
CA GLN A 106 5.23 12.86 -5.90
C GLN A 106 6.17 12.74 -7.09
N LYS A 107 7.35 12.11 -6.88
CA LYS A 107 8.34 11.85 -7.94
C LYS A 107 7.79 10.94 -9.02
N LEU A 108 7.12 9.85 -8.67
CA LEU A 108 6.54 8.92 -9.65
C LEU A 108 5.40 9.57 -10.46
N ILE A 109 4.54 10.36 -9.81
CA ILE A 109 3.46 11.10 -10.50
C ILE A 109 4.05 12.11 -11.49
N ARG A 110 5.10 12.83 -11.08
CA ARG A 110 5.81 13.76 -11.96
C ARG A 110 6.41 13.04 -13.15
N LEU A 111 7.17 11.96 -12.90
CA LEU A 111 7.79 11.15 -13.93
C LEU A 111 6.75 10.63 -14.95
N ARG A 112 5.59 10.18 -14.47
CA ARG A 112 4.49 9.76 -15.34
C ARG A 112 3.93 10.88 -16.21
N LYS A 113 3.95 12.13 -15.74
CA LYS A 113 3.50 13.31 -16.52
C LYS A 113 4.52 13.76 -17.53
N GLU A 114 5.81 13.57 -17.24
CA GLU A 114 6.93 14.04 -18.07
C GLU A 114 7.38 13.01 -19.11
N LYS A 115 7.08 11.73 -18.90
CA LYS A 115 7.53 10.61 -19.73
C LYS A 115 6.37 9.83 -20.33
N ASP A 116 6.09 10.10 -21.60
CA ASP A 116 5.00 9.49 -22.35
C ASP A 116 5.14 7.96 -22.44
N ILE A 117 6.36 7.43 -22.50
CA ILE A 117 6.62 5.99 -22.49
C ILE A 117 6.02 5.26 -21.28
N ILE A 118 5.89 5.91 -20.12
CA ILE A 118 5.28 5.32 -18.93
C ILE A 118 3.77 5.09 -19.13
N VAL A 119 3.13 5.92 -19.95
CA VAL A 119 1.69 5.88 -20.21
C VAL A 119 1.39 5.07 -21.47
N TYR A 120 2.06 5.36 -22.56
CA TYR A 120 1.74 4.90 -23.90
C TYR A 120 2.69 3.82 -24.44
N GLY A 121 3.86 3.62 -23.80
CA GLY A 121 4.82 2.60 -24.22
C GLY A 121 4.22 1.19 -24.20
N GLU A 122 4.59 0.39 -25.17
CA GLU A 122 4.26 -1.03 -25.24
C GLU A 122 4.80 -1.76 -24.01
N PHE A 123 3.95 -2.53 -23.33
CA PHE A 123 4.28 -3.20 -22.08
C PHE A 123 4.57 -4.68 -22.32
N GLU A 124 5.75 -5.14 -21.90
CA GLU A 124 6.15 -6.53 -21.95
C GLU A 124 6.63 -7.00 -20.57
N PRO A 125 5.90 -7.93 -19.90
CA PRO A 125 6.32 -8.44 -18.60
C PRO A 125 7.48 -9.43 -18.76
N LEU A 126 8.44 -9.34 -17.84
CA LEU A 126 9.56 -10.25 -17.67
C LEU A 126 9.38 -11.08 -16.39
N TYR A 127 10.07 -12.22 -16.31
CA TYR A 127 10.10 -13.07 -15.09
C TYR A 127 8.70 -13.41 -14.54
N ARG A 128 7.76 -13.77 -15.41
CA ARG A 128 6.33 -13.96 -15.04
C ARG A 128 6.09 -15.00 -13.96
N GLU A 129 6.97 -16.00 -13.85
CA GLU A 129 6.86 -17.11 -12.89
C GLU A 129 7.73 -16.88 -11.64
N ASP A 130 8.40 -15.72 -11.54
CA ASP A 130 9.21 -15.40 -10.37
C ASP A 130 8.34 -14.78 -9.27
N GLU A 131 8.34 -15.39 -8.10
CA GLU A 131 7.53 -14.94 -6.95
C GLU A 131 8.14 -13.76 -6.20
N GLN A 132 9.42 -13.45 -6.44
CA GLN A 132 10.16 -12.38 -5.76
C GLN A 132 10.30 -11.13 -6.62
N ILE A 133 10.46 -11.30 -7.94
CA ILE A 133 10.74 -10.21 -8.86
C ILE A 133 9.52 -9.87 -9.69
N PHE A 134 9.16 -8.60 -9.68
CA PHE A 134 8.24 -8.03 -10.65
C PHE A 134 9.01 -7.15 -11.61
N ALA A 135 9.13 -7.58 -12.88
CA ALA A 135 9.86 -6.83 -13.86
C ALA A 135 9.10 -6.72 -15.19
N TYR A 136 9.32 -5.63 -15.89
CA TYR A 136 8.75 -5.37 -17.21
C TYR A 136 9.56 -4.38 -17.99
N THR A 137 9.40 -4.41 -19.32
CA THR A 137 9.89 -3.36 -20.20
C THR A 137 8.74 -2.51 -20.74
N ARG A 138 9.06 -1.28 -21.12
CA ARG A 138 8.23 -0.44 -21.98
C ARG A 138 9.05 0.08 -23.14
N LYS A 139 8.43 0.16 -24.32
CA LYS A 139 9.06 0.65 -25.53
C LYS A 139 8.13 1.65 -26.23
N GLN A 140 8.70 2.77 -26.65
CA GLN A 140 7.99 3.77 -27.44
C GLN A 140 9.00 4.47 -28.35
N ASP A 141 8.82 4.33 -29.66
CA ASP A 141 9.77 4.85 -30.68
C ASP A 141 11.20 4.38 -30.39
N GLN A 142 12.09 5.31 -30.03
CA GLN A 142 13.48 5.02 -29.70
C GLN A 142 13.71 4.92 -28.17
N GLU A 143 12.71 5.25 -27.39
CA GLU A 143 12.82 5.17 -25.93
C GLU A 143 12.54 3.75 -25.41
N LYS A 144 13.30 3.34 -24.41
CA LYS A 144 13.13 2.06 -23.73
C LYS A 144 13.19 2.27 -22.22
N LEU A 145 12.33 1.60 -21.50
CA LEU A 145 12.28 1.61 -20.03
C LEU A 145 12.28 0.18 -19.52
N LEU A 146 13.18 -0.14 -18.62
CA LEU A 146 13.17 -1.36 -17.82
C LEU A 146 12.82 -1.01 -16.38
N THR A 147 11.84 -1.70 -15.85
CA THR A 147 11.48 -1.63 -14.41
C THR A 147 11.74 -2.98 -13.79
N VAL A 148 12.44 -3.01 -12.66
CA VAL A 148 12.70 -4.20 -11.86
C VAL A 148 12.41 -3.88 -10.41
N CYS A 149 11.47 -4.60 -9.81
CA CYS A 149 11.08 -4.47 -8.41
C CYS A 149 11.30 -5.79 -7.68
N ASN A 150 11.95 -5.73 -6.51
CA ASN A 150 12.09 -6.85 -5.61
C ASN A 150 11.04 -6.74 -4.51
N PHE A 151 10.10 -7.69 -4.44
CA PHE A 151 9.01 -7.74 -3.45
C PHE A 151 9.35 -8.59 -2.22
N SER A 152 10.62 -8.84 -1.96
CA SER A 152 11.05 -9.58 -0.78
C SER A 152 12.15 -8.84 -0.01
N ASP A 153 12.44 -9.32 1.20
CA ASP A 153 13.55 -8.88 2.06
C ASP A 153 14.89 -9.56 1.70
N LYS A 154 14.90 -10.41 0.68
CA LYS A 154 16.10 -11.15 0.22
C LYS A 154 16.72 -10.48 -0.99
N ASN A 155 18.02 -10.59 -1.12
CA ASN A 155 18.69 -10.19 -2.34
C ASN A 155 18.23 -11.05 -3.52
N ALA A 156 18.05 -10.41 -4.67
CA ALA A 156 17.74 -11.08 -5.94
C ALA A 156 18.73 -10.65 -7.01
N GLU A 157 19.07 -11.59 -7.88
CA GLU A 157 19.87 -11.32 -9.07
C GLU A 157 18.95 -11.49 -10.30
N VAL A 158 19.01 -10.54 -11.21
CA VAL A 158 18.24 -10.58 -12.46
C VAL A 158 19.16 -10.44 -13.66
N GLU A 159 18.88 -11.17 -14.70
CA GLU A 159 19.57 -10.98 -15.98
C GLU A 159 18.94 -9.81 -16.72
N VAL A 160 19.71 -8.73 -16.86
CA VAL A 160 19.28 -7.54 -17.61
C VAL A 160 19.28 -7.87 -19.10
N PRO A 161 18.14 -7.66 -19.83
CA PRO A 161 18.08 -7.88 -21.26
C PRO A 161 19.17 -7.09 -22.00
N GLU A 162 19.74 -7.68 -23.06
CA GLU A 162 20.92 -7.15 -23.78
C GLU A 162 20.74 -5.69 -24.22
N GLU A 163 19.54 -5.36 -24.65
CA GLU A 163 19.18 -4.01 -25.11
C GLU A 163 19.17 -2.92 -24.05
N PHE A 164 19.32 -3.28 -22.75
CA PHE A 164 19.40 -2.38 -21.60
C PHE A 164 20.78 -2.40 -20.93
N LYS A 165 21.71 -3.21 -21.42
CA LYS A 165 23.09 -3.24 -20.91
C LYS A 165 23.84 -1.96 -21.30
N GLY A 166 24.35 -1.25 -20.29
CA GLY A 166 25.09 -0.01 -20.47
C GLY A 166 24.23 1.26 -20.55
N ALA A 167 22.94 1.16 -20.16
CA ALA A 167 22.03 2.31 -20.03
C ALA A 167 22.27 3.06 -18.71
#